data_f8cdca1b41a576ab4aa8b2c6f1543b26
#
_entry.id   f8cdca1b41a576ab4aa8b2c6f1543b26
#
_cell.length_a   1.000
_cell.length_b   1.000
_cell.length_c   1.000
_cell.angle_alpha   90.00
_cell.angle_beta   90.00
_cell.angle_gamma   90.00
#
_symmetry.space_group_name_H-M   'P 1'
#
loop_
_entity.id
_entity.type
_entity.pdbx_description
1 polymer ?
#
loop_
_entity_poly.entity_id
_entity_poly.type
_entity_poly.pdbx_seq_one_letter_code
_entity_poly.pdbx_strand_id
1 'polypeptide(L)'
;MTEGNGNAAVRRIRTGLSFTKLPCSLNAYDGTEDTYFVLNVDTHADNFADDAPQHDRHLVQVHLFAPFTRNTMLLRKQVRAALFAAGCTYPDVTDASESVRAADGTEQHVVFECELVTGVDEDV
;
A
#
# COMPACT_ATOMS: atom_id res chain seq x y z
N MET A 1 -10.08 9.78 -23.34
CA MET A 1 -10.30 8.84 -22.28
C MET A 1 -8.99 8.22 -21.79
N THR A 2 -8.89 8.02 -20.57
CA THR A 2 -7.69 7.47 -20.01
C THR A 2 -7.81 5.98 -19.77
N GLU A 3 -6.70 5.31 -19.87
CA GLU A 3 -6.60 3.94 -19.38
C GLU A 3 -6.50 3.96 -17.88
N GLY A 4 -6.76 2.84 -17.26
CA GLY A 4 -6.54 2.69 -15.83
C GLY A 4 -5.08 2.88 -15.51
N ASN A 5 -4.80 3.72 -14.53
CA ASN A 5 -3.43 4.08 -14.16
C ASN A 5 -3.15 3.92 -12.68
N GLY A 6 -4.08 3.31 -11.95
CA GLY A 6 -3.90 3.04 -10.54
C GLY A 6 -4.27 4.18 -9.60
N ASN A 7 -4.71 5.32 -10.12
CA ASN A 7 -5.05 6.46 -9.25
C ASN A 7 -6.19 6.15 -8.31
N ALA A 8 -7.21 5.41 -8.78
CA ALA A 8 -8.33 5.05 -7.90
C ALA A 8 -7.85 4.17 -6.75
N ALA A 9 -6.97 3.21 -7.05
CA ALA A 9 -6.43 2.34 -6.02
C ALA A 9 -5.63 3.15 -5.00
N VAL A 10 -4.79 4.06 -5.46
CA VAL A 10 -4.00 4.91 -4.57
C VAL A 10 -4.90 5.74 -3.68
N ARG A 11 -5.96 6.32 -4.25
CA ARG A 11 -6.90 7.12 -3.45
C ARG A 11 -7.58 6.29 -2.37
N ARG A 12 -8.03 5.08 -2.72
CA ARG A 12 -8.71 4.22 -1.75
C ARG A 12 -7.78 3.82 -0.62
N ILE A 13 -6.53 3.50 -0.95
CA ILE A 13 -5.56 3.11 0.06
C ILE A 13 -5.23 4.28 0.96
N ARG A 14 -4.97 5.45 0.40
CA ARG A 14 -4.68 6.64 1.20
C ARG A 14 -5.83 6.99 2.12
N THR A 15 -7.05 6.94 1.61
CA THR A 15 -8.22 7.20 2.42
C THR A 15 -8.33 6.18 3.55
N GLY A 16 -8.11 4.90 3.24
CA GLY A 16 -8.17 3.85 4.24
C GLY A 16 -7.13 4.00 5.34
N LEU A 17 -5.95 4.51 5.00
CA LEU A 17 -4.87 4.67 5.96
C LEU A 17 -4.86 6.03 6.65
N SER A 18 -5.79 6.92 6.31
CA SER A 18 -5.79 8.29 6.84
C SER A 18 -5.99 8.32 8.35
N PHE A 19 -6.61 7.29 8.93
CA PHE A 19 -6.81 7.25 10.38
C PHE A 19 -5.50 7.25 11.15
N THR A 20 -4.41 6.80 10.53
CA THR A 20 -3.10 6.75 11.18
C THR A 20 -2.47 8.13 11.33
N LYS A 21 -2.87 9.08 10.48
CA LYS A 21 -2.29 10.42 10.40
C LYS A 21 -0.81 10.41 10.07
N LEU A 22 -0.33 9.31 9.51
CA LEU A 22 1.05 9.19 9.07
C LEU A 22 1.17 9.54 7.59
N PRO A 23 2.33 10.03 7.15
CA PRO A 23 2.55 10.26 5.73
C PRO A 23 2.40 8.98 4.93
N CYS A 24 1.81 9.10 3.75
CA CYS A 24 1.59 7.98 2.86
C CYS A 24 1.92 8.45 1.45
N SER A 25 3.09 8.10 0.97
CA SER A 25 3.63 8.59 -0.29
C SER A 25 3.72 7.48 -1.32
N LEU A 26 3.55 7.85 -2.59
CA LEU A 26 3.69 6.89 -3.68
C LEU A 26 5.16 6.80 -4.07
N ASN A 27 5.68 5.60 -4.11
CA ASN A 27 7.02 5.23 -4.58
C ASN A 27 8.18 5.65 -3.70
N ALA A 28 8.12 6.80 -3.03
CA ALA A 28 9.20 7.26 -2.17
C ALA A 28 8.70 8.30 -1.19
N TYR A 29 9.36 8.39 -0.06
CA TYR A 29 9.08 9.41 0.94
C TYR A 29 10.37 10.19 1.23
N ASP A 30 10.31 11.50 1.12
CA ASP A 30 11.44 12.36 1.37
C ASP A 30 11.19 13.36 2.49
N GLY A 31 10.19 13.11 3.32
CA GLY A 31 9.87 13.97 4.45
C GLY A 31 10.76 13.71 5.66
N THR A 32 10.36 14.27 6.79
CA THR A 32 11.15 14.22 8.02
C THR A 32 10.56 13.34 9.12
N GLU A 33 9.39 12.77 8.90
CA GLU A 33 8.78 11.88 9.90
C GLU A 33 9.53 10.57 9.95
N ASP A 34 9.67 10.01 11.16
CA ASP A 34 10.36 8.73 11.32
C ASP A 34 9.44 7.54 11.12
N THR A 35 8.16 7.75 11.02
CA THR A 35 7.17 6.70 10.75
C THR A 35 6.31 7.15 9.59
N TYR A 36 6.25 6.32 8.55
CA TYR A 36 5.56 6.69 7.32
C TYR A 36 5.26 5.45 6.50
N PHE A 37 4.37 5.62 5.52
CA PHE A 37 4.05 4.58 4.54
C PHE A 37 4.58 4.98 3.17
N VAL A 38 5.01 3.96 2.42
CA VAL A 38 5.32 4.10 1.00
C VAL A 38 4.48 3.09 0.24
N LEU A 39 3.82 3.52 -0.81
CA LEU A 39 2.96 2.68 -1.63
C LEU A 39 3.65 2.35 -2.94
N ASN A 40 3.57 1.08 -3.34
CA ASN A 40 3.92 0.66 -4.69
C ASN A 40 2.72 -0.04 -5.29
N VAL A 41 2.38 0.31 -6.52
CA VAL A 41 1.20 -0.23 -7.18
C VAL A 41 1.57 -0.61 -8.60
N ASP A 42 1.35 -1.89 -8.95
CA ASP A 42 1.47 -2.37 -10.32
C ASP A 42 0.07 -2.66 -10.83
N THR A 43 -0.25 -2.15 -12.01
CA THR A 43 -1.60 -2.25 -12.55
C THR A 43 -1.60 -3.15 -13.78
N HIS A 44 -2.52 -4.10 -13.81
CA HIS A 44 -2.68 -5.04 -14.90
C HIS A 44 -4.13 -5.06 -15.35
N ALA A 45 -4.35 -5.05 -16.65
CA ALA A 45 -5.68 -5.20 -17.18
C ALA A 45 -6.18 -6.61 -16.87
N ASP A 46 -7.45 -6.72 -16.54
CA ASP A 46 -8.04 -7.98 -16.13
C ASP A 46 -9.45 -8.07 -16.67
N ASN A 47 -9.90 -9.29 -16.94
CA ASN A 47 -11.27 -9.56 -17.35
C ASN A 47 -11.64 -8.86 -18.66
N PHE A 48 -11.16 -9.41 -19.77
CA PHE A 48 -11.46 -8.88 -21.09
C PHE A 48 -12.83 -9.35 -21.55
N ALA A 49 -13.58 -8.43 -22.14
CA ALA A 49 -14.82 -8.72 -22.82
C ALA A 49 -14.82 -7.90 -24.10
N ASP A 50 -15.19 -8.52 -25.23
CA ASP A 50 -15.21 -7.86 -26.54
C ASP A 50 -13.88 -7.20 -26.86
N ASP A 51 -12.79 -7.88 -26.52
CA ASP A 51 -11.43 -7.42 -26.77
C ASP A 51 -11.08 -6.11 -26.07
N ALA A 52 -11.81 -5.78 -25.00
CA ALA A 52 -11.54 -4.58 -24.24
C ALA A 52 -11.46 -4.93 -22.75
N PRO A 53 -10.55 -4.29 -22.02
CA PRO A 53 -10.46 -4.53 -20.58
C PRO A 53 -11.66 -3.93 -19.86
N GLN A 54 -12.18 -4.65 -18.88
CA GLN A 54 -13.30 -4.22 -18.06
C GLN A 54 -12.85 -3.73 -16.69
N HIS A 55 -11.76 -4.30 -16.19
CA HIS A 55 -11.26 -4.02 -14.86
C HIS A 55 -9.75 -3.97 -14.88
N ASP A 56 -9.21 -3.27 -13.92
CA ASP A 56 -7.78 -3.29 -13.63
C ASP A 56 -7.56 -3.99 -12.31
N ARG A 57 -6.57 -4.86 -12.27
CA ARG A 57 -6.13 -5.51 -11.07
C ARG A 57 -4.82 -4.87 -10.64
N HIS A 58 -4.81 -4.37 -9.41
CA HIS A 58 -3.66 -3.69 -8.85
C HIS A 58 -2.99 -4.56 -7.82
N LEU A 59 -1.71 -4.80 -8.03
CA LEU A 59 -0.88 -5.47 -7.03
C LEU A 59 -0.30 -4.39 -6.16
N VAL A 60 -0.65 -4.42 -4.89
CA VAL A 60 -0.37 -3.32 -3.97
C VAL A 60 0.61 -3.77 -2.92
N GLN A 61 1.67 -2.98 -2.72
CA GLN A 61 2.55 -3.13 -1.57
C GLN A 61 2.48 -1.84 -0.76
N VAL A 62 2.15 -1.98 0.50
CA VAL A 62 2.19 -0.88 1.46
C VAL A 62 3.37 -1.14 2.38
N HIS A 63 4.35 -0.26 2.33
CA HIS A 63 5.54 -0.39 3.17
C HIS A 63 5.39 0.54 4.36
N LEU A 64 5.54 0.00 5.55
CA LEU A 64 5.54 0.77 6.78
C LEU A 64 6.98 0.84 7.29
N PHE A 65 7.47 2.06 7.48
CA PHE A 65 8.79 2.29 8.06
C PHE A 65 8.61 2.96 9.40
N ALA A 66 9.35 2.53 10.40
CA ALA A 66 9.28 3.08 11.74
C ALA A 66 10.58 2.79 12.48
N PRO A 67 10.89 3.55 13.55
CA PRO A 67 12.06 3.22 14.36
C PRO A 67 11.90 1.84 15.00
N PHE A 68 13.02 1.15 15.19
CA PHE A 68 12.99 -0.15 15.87
C PHE A 68 12.38 -0.07 17.28
N THR A 69 12.52 1.08 17.91
CA THR A 69 12.01 1.25 19.26
C THR A 69 10.50 1.35 19.33
N ARG A 70 9.84 1.60 18.22
CA ARG A 70 8.39 1.73 18.21
C ARG A 70 7.73 0.37 18.07
N ASN A 71 6.80 0.07 18.96
CA ASN A 71 6.01 -1.16 18.85
C ASN A 71 4.87 -0.91 17.87
N THR A 72 4.93 -1.57 16.71
CA THR A 72 3.93 -1.37 15.65
C THR A 72 2.93 -2.52 15.53
N MET A 73 2.88 -3.42 16.51
CA MET A 73 2.02 -4.61 16.38
C MET A 73 0.54 -4.23 16.24
N LEU A 74 0.07 -3.29 17.06
CA LEU A 74 -1.31 -2.84 16.94
C LEU A 74 -1.54 -2.11 15.61
N LEU A 75 -0.60 -1.26 15.24
CA LEU A 75 -0.70 -0.53 13.98
C LEU A 75 -0.77 -1.47 12.80
N ARG A 76 0.05 -2.54 12.80
CA ARG A 76 0.01 -3.55 11.73
C ARG A 76 -1.37 -4.17 11.60
N LYS A 77 -1.98 -4.51 12.74
CA LYS A 77 -3.30 -5.09 12.75
C LYS A 77 -4.34 -4.12 12.19
N GLN A 78 -4.25 -2.87 12.60
CA GLN A 78 -5.19 -1.85 12.16
C GLN A 78 -5.05 -1.55 10.66
N VAL A 79 -3.82 -1.51 10.17
CA VAL A 79 -3.55 -1.29 8.75
C VAL A 79 -4.10 -2.44 7.93
N ARG A 80 -3.88 -3.67 8.38
CA ARG A 80 -4.39 -4.84 7.69
C ARG A 80 -5.90 -4.80 7.55
N ALA A 81 -6.58 -4.45 8.64
CA ALA A 81 -8.03 -4.34 8.63
C ALA A 81 -8.51 -3.18 7.74
N ALA A 82 -7.80 -2.06 7.76
CA ALA A 82 -8.16 -0.90 6.97
C ALA A 82 -8.01 -1.16 5.48
N LEU A 83 -6.96 -1.86 5.07
CA LEU A 83 -6.78 -2.21 3.66
C LEU A 83 -7.89 -3.14 3.18
N PHE A 84 -8.26 -4.10 4.01
CA PHE A 84 -9.36 -4.99 3.67
C PHE A 84 -10.68 -4.21 3.55
N ALA A 85 -10.92 -3.28 4.46
CA ALA A 85 -12.12 -2.44 4.41
C ALA A 85 -12.13 -1.53 3.19
N ALA A 86 -10.97 -1.16 2.68
CA ALA A 86 -10.86 -0.31 1.49
C ALA A 86 -11.12 -1.09 0.20
N GLY A 87 -11.29 -2.40 0.28
CA GLY A 87 -11.60 -3.22 -0.88
C GLY A 87 -10.46 -4.13 -1.33
N CYS A 88 -9.33 -4.11 -0.64
CA CYS A 88 -8.23 -4.99 -0.99
C CYS A 88 -8.50 -6.42 -0.51
N THR A 89 -7.84 -7.39 -1.13
CA THR A 89 -7.78 -8.72 -0.53
C THR A 89 -7.15 -8.60 0.84
N TYR A 90 -7.39 -9.58 1.70
CA TYR A 90 -6.83 -9.53 3.05
C TYR A 90 -5.31 -9.56 2.96
N PRO A 91 -4.62 -8.54 3.49
CA PRO A 91 -3.18 -8.41 3.22
C PRO A 91 -2.33 -9.47 3.90
N ASP A 92 -1.31 -9.91 3.19
CA ASP A 92 -0.21 -10.63 3.79
C ASP A 92 0.76 -9.63 4.39
N VAL A 93 1.30 -9.94 5.55
CA VAL A 93 2.19 -9.03 6.27
C VAL A 93 3.53 -9.70 6.46
N THR A 94 4.59 -9.04 6.01
CA THR A 94 5.94 -9.56 6.12
C THR A 94 6.81 -8.51 6.81
N ASP A 95 7.56 -8.95 7.80
CA ASP A 95 8.56 -8.10 8.43
C ASP A 95 9.83 -8.22 7.60
N ALA A 96 10.16 -7.16 6.89
CA ALA A 96 11.32 -7.12 6.01
C ALA A 96 12.48 -6.35 6.64
N SER A 97 12.43 -6.11 7.94
CA SER A 97 13.52 -5.43 8.64
C SER A 97 14.78 -6.23 8.57
N GLU A 98 15.90 -5.55 8.39
CA GLU A 98 17.20 -6.21 8.36
C GLU A 98 17.79 -6.20 9.75
N SER A 99 17.79 -7.36 10.39
CA SER A 99 18.28 -7.46 11.74
C SER A 99 19.78 -7.21 11.84
N VAL A 100 20.48 -7.39 10.74
CA VAL A 100 21.94 -7.18 10.73
C VAL A 100 22.34 -5.78 10.34
N ARG A 101 21.40 -4.90 10.13
CA ARG A 101 21.72 -3.55 9.81
C ARG A 101 22.26 -2.84 11.00
N ALA A 102 23.45 -3.17 11.30
CA ALA A 102 23.95 -2.83 12.60
C ALA A 102 24.27 -1.36 12.73
N ALA A 103 24.73 -0.77 11.66
CA ALA A 103 25.27 0.56 11.79
C ALA A 103 24.25 1.53 12.30
N ASP A 104 23.11 1.52 11.70
CA ASP A 104 22.06 2.40 12.16
C ASP A 104 20.80 1.65 12.48
N GLY A 105 20.70 0.40 12.15
CA GLY A 105 19.66 -0.55 12.53
C GLY A 105 18.42 0.05 13.16
N THR A 106 18.09 1.25 12.79
CA THR A 106 17.11 2.04 13.50
C THR A 106 15.74 1.96 12.90
N GLU A 107 15.62 1.24 11.80
CA GLU A 107 14.38 1.27 11.05
C GLU A 107 13.81 -0.13 10.90
N GLN A 108 12.55 -0.29 11.30
CA GLN A 108 11.83 -1.50 10.95
C GLN A 108 11.07 -1.25 9.65
N HIS A 109 10.90 -2.32 8.88
CA HIS A 109 10.26 -2.28 7.58
C HIS A 109 9.26 -3.41 7.50
N VAL A 110 7.99 -3.08 7.38
CA VAL A 110 6.90 -4.05 7.31
C VAL A 110 6.19 -3.87 5.99
N VAL A 111 5.95 -4.94 5.27
CA VAL A 111 5.32 -4.90 3.95
C VAL A 111 3.96 -5.59 4.03
N PHE A 112 2.93 -4.88 3.55
CA PHE A 112 1.59 -5.42 3.42
C PHE A 112 1.34 -5.62 1.94
N GLU A 113 1.05 -6.84 1.52
CA GLU A 113 0.79 -7.15 0.12
C GLU A 113 -0.64 -7.57 -0.07
N CYS A 114 -1.30 -6.96 -1.03
CA CYS A 114 -2.69 -7.28 -1.33
C CYS A 114 -3.01 -6.88 -2.78
N GLU A 115 -4.24 -7.18 -3.18
CA GLU A 115 -4.72 -6.84 -4.52
C GLU A 115 -6.01 -6.07 -4.41
N LEU A 116 -6.22 -5.16 -5.34
CA LEU A 116 -7.42 -4.36 -5.42
C LEU A 116 -7.85 -4.28 -6.88
N VAL A 117 -9.13 -4.50 -7.13
CA VAL A 117 -9.68 -4.43 -8.48
C VAL A 117 -10.54 -3.18 -8.60
N THR A 118 -10.32 -2.43 -9.67
CA THR A 118 -11.15 -1.25 -9.97
C THR A 118 -11.66 -1.38 -11.40
N GLY A 119 -12.78 -0.70 -11.69
CA GLY A 119 -13.21 -0.57 -13.07
C GLY A 119 -12.28 0.39 -13.81
N VAL A 120 -12.09 0.18 -15.11
CA VAL A 120 -11.16 1.02 -15.88
C VAL A 120 -11.60 2.48 -15.89
N ASP A 121 -12.89 2.74 -15.68
CA ASP A 121 -13.42 4.10 -15.67
C ASP A 121 -13.11 4.86 -14.38
N GLU A 122 -12.72 4.17 -13.32
CA GLU A 122 -12.53 4.82 -12.02
C GLU A 122 -11.31 5.72 -11.99
N ASP A 123 -10.37 5.52 -12.90
CA ASP A 123 -9.13 6.27 -12.92
C ASP A 123 -9.18 7.51 -13.80
N VAL A 124 -10.33 7.85 -14.26
CA VAL A 124 -10.52 9.02 -15.13
C VAL A 124 -10.43 10.32 -14.35
#